data_3689d01c1c0cd807e0be53c0f7545862
#
_entry.id   3689d01c1c0cd807e0be53c0f7545862
#
_cell.length_a   1.000
_cell.length_b   1.000
_cell.length_c   1.000
_cell.angle_alpha   90.00
_cell.angle_beta   90.00
_cell.angle_gamma   90.00
#
_symmetry.space_group_name_H-M   'P 1'
#
loop_
_entity.id
_entity.type
_entity.pdbx_description
1 polymer ?
#
loop_
_entity_poly.entity_id
_entity_poly.type
_entity_poly.pdbx_seq_one_letter_code
_entity_poly.pdbx_strand_id
1 'polypeptide(L)'
;MRSLHEWFGRLGMLSVLALGLPSFSQCNADPDPGTPVWSSWGGDLANTHQAASSITTANVSRLAQKWVVRTTGSVSATPTLSTTRVYTPDWGLPLVGGGSLFAIDRATGEVVSKKSVLDYTLNLHNNNVRSSPAIYGDLLVFGDLRNQPSSLLDIPGAHGAYAYAVNRVTGKLVWKTQLDDHPLAVATQSPVIYDGKVFIGVSSLEEAASRLGYDCCSFRGSMLALDVTSGRILWKTYMAPPAASAFSKPDFTGNAVWGSAPSIDVARRQVTIATGNNYSFPQVLRDCLAAHQGDPEGQQDECYARYDRADNYAESVLALDVDTGRVKWVRKMHNYGAWTFACDPSLLPGIPVYEPNCQDLDSLDFDFGQAPMLVTRERSGLPYDLLGIGQKSGVFFALDPDDGSDVWTTRIGPGGELGGIEFGSATDGKRFYVQNTNFSHTPMELTVGAHAGEVALGGIWAAIDVATGEVLWQTPDPSSHQPLTGNISHLTWGSNLGPGFFAVDMGPLTVTNDVVFAGSMDQEGHMYGLDTATGAIVWSFASGGSVMSAPSIADDTLYWGSGYSQGFNNNALYAFTLAP
;
A
#
# COMPACT_ATOMS: atom_id res chain seq x y z
N MET A 1 67.85 -29.94 8.70
CA MET A 1 69.02 -30.42 7.92
C MET A 1 68.64 -30.44 6.46
N ARG A 2 69.42 -29.72 5.65
CA ARG A 2 69.55 -29.75 4.17
C ARG A 2 68.30 -29.35 3.40
N SER A 3 68.23 -28.17 2.80
CA SER A 3 69.06 -27.52 1.72
C SER A 3 68.56 -27.95 0.34
N LEU A 4 68.30 -27.16 -0.59
CA LEU A 4 68.88 -26.07 -1.33
C LEU A 4 68.20 -26.06 -2.68
N HIS A 5 67.78 -24.95 -3.16
CA HIS A 5 68.38 -24.14 -4.26
C HIS A 5 68.27 -24.68 -5.69
N GLU A 6 67.85 -23.73 -6.49
CA GLU A 6 68.18 -23.54 -7.92
C GLU A 6 67.31 -24.23 -8.97
N TRP A 7 66.57 -23.38 -9.66
CA TRP A 7 66.75 -23.26 -11.12
C TRP A 7 66.28 -21.91 -11.62
N PHE A 8 67.24 -21.07 -11.95
CA PHE A 8 67.08 -19.90 -12.78
C PHE A 8 66.96 -20.29 -14.26
N GLY A 9 66.12 -19.58 -15.00
CA GLY A 9 66.42 -19.25 -16.39
C GLY A 9 65.40 -19.61 -17.46
N ARG A 10 64.62 -18.62 -17.83
CA ARG A 10 64.59 -18.09 -19.23
C ARG A 10 63.58 -16.98 -19.35
N LEU A 11 64.06 -15.81 -19.68
CA LEU A 11 63.26 -14.68 -20.17
C LEU A 11 62.49 -15.10 -21.43
N GLY A 12 61.17 -14.91 -21.39
CA GLY A 12 60.31 -14.82 -22.55
C GLY A 12 59.55 -13.50 -22.48
N MET A 13 59.90 -12.55 -23.35
CA MET A 13 59.15 -11.32 -23.57
C MET A 13 57.74 -11.71 -24.03
N LEU A 14 56.75 -11.52 -23.19
CA LEU A 14 55.33 -11.50 -23.57
C LEU A 14 54.93 -10.04 -23.77
N SER A 15 54.70 -9.68 -25.02
CA SER A 15 54.08 -8.42 -25.44
C SER A 15 52.71 -8.30 -24.79
N VAL A 16 52.54 -7.35 -23.87
CA VAL A 16 51.26 -6.98 -23.33
C VAL A 16 50.49 -6.22 -24.40
N LEU A 17 49.59 -6.89 -25.08
CA LEU A 17 48.53 -6.22 -25.84
C LEU A 17 47.65 -5.49 -24.83
N ALA A 18 47.73 -4.20 -24.78
CA ALA A 18 46.79 -3.34 -24.10
C ALA A 18 45.43 -3.44 -24.83
N LEU A 19 44.59 -4.37 -24.41
CA LEU A 19 43.17 -4.34 -24.74
C LEU A 19 42.60 -3.09 -24.05
N GLY A 20 42.30 -2.07 -24.86
CA GLY A 20 41.59 -0.89 -24.45
C GLY A 20 40.22 -1.34 -23.86
N LEU A 21 40.09 -1.22 -22.55
CA LEU A 21 38.80 -1.29 -21.90
C LEU A 21 37.93 -0.17 -22.52
N PRO A 22 36.70 -0.47 -22.97
CA PRO A 22 35.81 0.59 -23.36
C PRO A 22 35.65 1.51 -22.15
N SER A 23 35.96 2.78 -22.31
CA SER A 23 35.63 3.81 -21.37
C SER A 23 34.10 3.76 -21.19
N PHE A 24 33.65 3.27 -20.04
CA PHE A 24 32.28 3.49 -19.64
C PHE A 24 32.08 5.00 -19.62
N SER A 25 31.35 5.49 -20.62
CA SER A 25 30.84 6.84 -20.63
C SER A 25 30.06 6.97 -19.30
N GLN A 26 30.57 7.78 -18.38
CA GLN A 26 29.79 8.23 -17.26
C GLN A 26 28.57 8.92 -17.87
N CYS A 27 27.41 8.28 -17.84
CA CYS A 27 26.16 8.97 -18.10
C CYS A 27 26.12 10.13 -17.11
N ASN A 28 26.37 11.33 -17.59
CA ASN A 28 26.13 12.54 -16.83
C ASN A 28 24.62 12.53 -16.57
N ALA A 29 24.22 12.28 -15.34
CA ALA A 29 22.84 12.44 -14.94
C ALA A 29 22.42 13.85 -15.33
N ASP A 30 21.31 13.96 -16.08
CA ASP A 30 20.72 15.25 -16.41
C ASP A 30 20.51 16.02 -15.10
N PRO A 31 21.11 17.19 -14.93
CA PRO A 31 21.04 17.94 -13.68
C PRO A 31 19.64 18.48 -13.36
N ASP A 32 18.71 18.48 -14.33
CA ASP A 32 17.33 18.93 -14.11
C ASP A 32 16.38 17.73 -13.85
N PRO A 33 16.03 17.45 -12.58
CA PRO A 33 15.10 16.39 -12.23
C PRO A 33 13.63 16.75 -12.52
N GLY A 34 13.34 17.92 -13.03
CA GLY A 34 12.00 18.44 -13.34
C GLY A 34 11.16 18.82 -12.13
N THR A 35 10.09 19.55 -12.37
CA THR A 35 9.06 19.92 -11.35
C THR A 35 8.16 18.72 -11.06
N PRO A 36 7.75 18.47 -9.80
CA PRO A 36 6.77 17.43 -9.49
C PRO A 36 5.43 17.67 -10.18
N VAL A 37 4.86 16.62 -10.77
CA VAL A 37 3.52 16.64 -11.42
C VAL A 37 2.59 15.56 -10.88
N TRP A 38 3.14 14.52 -10.23
CA TRP A 38 2.45 13.52 -9.42
C TRP A 38 3.36 13.22 -8.23
N SER A 39 3.26 14.05 -7.18
CA SER A 39 4.31 14.15 -6.15
C SER A 39 4.25 13.10 -5.05
N SER A 40 3.14 12.37 -4.93
CA SER A 40 2.90 11.37 -3.89
C SER A 40 1.98 10.27 -4.41
N TRP A 41 1.68 9.28 -3.58
CA TRP A 41 0.83 8.14 -3.91
C TRP A 41 -0.51 8.56 -4.56
N GLY A 42 -1.25 9.46 -3.94
CA GLY A 42 -2.59 9.90 -4.39
C GLY A 42 -2.58 10.94 -5.50
N GLY A 43 -1.40 11.40 -5.95
CA GLY A 43 -1.24 12.48 -6.92
C GLY A 43 -1.33 13.87 -6.29
N ASP A 44 -2.25 14.07 -5.36
CA ASP A 44 -2.49 15.31 -4.61
C ASP A 44 -2.59 15.06 -3.09
N LEU A 45 -2.78 16.14 -2.32
CA LEU A 45 -2.89 16.08 -0.86
C LEU A 45 -4.19 15.46 -0.36
N ALA A 46 -5.22 15.45 -1.19
CA ALA A 46 -6.55 14.89 -0.90
C ALA A 46 -6.67 13.41 -1.26
N ASN A 47 -5.64 12.80 -1.86
CA ASN A 47 -5.61 11.43 -2.36
C ASN A 47 -6.70 11.13 -3.41
N THR A 48 -7.01 12.09 -4.29
CA THR A 48 -8.11 11.93 -5.25
C THR A 48 -7.82 10.91 -6.34
N HIS A 49 -6.57 10.59 -6.63
CA HIS A 49 -6.18 9.79 -7.79
C HIS A 49 -6.81 10.30 -9.09
N GLN A 50 -7.01 11.61 -9.17
CA GLN A 50 -7.55 12.28 -10.36
C GLN A 50 -6.43 12.96 -11.13
N ALA A 51 -6.42 12.76 -12.43
CA ALA A 51 -5.49 13.42 -13.34
C ALA A 51 -6.22 14.27 -14.40
N ALA A 52 -5.61 15.38 -14.76
CA ALA A 52 -5.98 16.10 -15.98
C ALA A 52 -5.23 15.50 -17.18
N SER A 53 -5.97 15.11 -18.22
CA SER A 53 -5.39 14.62 -19.48
C SER A 53 -6.36 14.84 -20.65
N SER A 54 -5.96 14.51 -21.88
CA SER A 54 -6.86 14.46 -23.03
C SER A 54 -7.44 13.06 -23.28
N ILE A 55 -7.13 12.09 -22.42
CA ILE A 55 -7.64 10.73 -22.54
C ILE A 55 -9.13 10.71 -22.17
N THR A 56 -9.93 10.14 -23.07
CA THR A 56 -11.39 10.00 -22.91
C THR A 56 -11.84 8.64 -23.43
N THR A 57 -13.09 8.25 -23.17
CA THR A 57 -13.70 7.05 -23.75
C THR A 57 -13.65 7.03 -25.26
N ALA A 58 -13.69 8.21 -25.91
CA ALA A 58 -13.63 8.34 -27.37
C ALA A 58 -12.24 8.02 -27.97
N ASN A 59 -11.16 8.13 -27.19
CA ASN A 59 -9.80 7.95 -27.71
C ASN A 59 -8.94 6.96 -26.91
N VAL A 60 -9.40 6.44 -25.78
CA VAL A 60 -8.64 5.49 -24.92
C VAL A 60 -8.21 4.25 -25.69
N SER A 61 -8.96 3.80 -26.67
CA SER A 61 -8.59 2.68 -27.57
C SER A 61 -7.31 2.94 -28.38
N ARG A 62 -6.85 4.19 -28.47
CA ARG A 62 -5.61 4.59 -29.13
C ARG A 62 -4.39 4.56 -28.18
N LEU A 63 -4.58 4.21 -26.90
CA LEU A 63 -3.45 4.05 -26.00
C LEU A 63 -2.51 2.95 -26.50
N ALA A 64 -1.26 3.32 -26.71
CA ALA A 64 -0.21 2.44 -27.17
C ALA A 64 0.99 2.50 -26.21
N GLN A 65 1.71 1.39 -26.08
CA GLN A 65 2.91 1.34 -25.27
C GLN A 65 3.94 2.31 -25.82
N LYS A 66 4.32 3.31 -25.01
CA LYS A 66 5.38 4.26 -25.31
C LYS A 66 6.75 3.62 -25.06
N TRP A 67 6.90 3.00 -23.90
CA TRP A 67 8.06 2.22 -23.51
C TRP A 67 7.74 1.24 -22.36
N VAL A 68 8.61 0.29 -22.16
CA VAL A 68 8.63 -0.60 -20.99
C VAL A 68 10.05 -0.68 -20.44
N VAL A 69 10.17 -0.57 -19.11
CA VAL A 69 11.45 -0.74 -18.40
C VAL A 69 11.38 -2.04 -17.60
N ARG A 70 12.38 -2.90 -17.81
CA ARG A 70 12.53 -4.10 -16.98
C ARG A 70 13.26 -3.72 -15.69
N THR A 71 12.62 -4.02 -14.57
CA THR A 71 13.14 -3.80 -13.22
C THR A 71 13.80 -5.07 -12.68
N THR A 72 14.37 -5.03 -11.48
CA THR A 72 14.99 -6.21 -10.87
C THR A 72 13.92 -7.12 -10.26
N GLY A 73 12.90 -6.53 -9.67
CA GLY A 73 11.77 -7.20 -9.05
C GLY A 73 10.45 -6.58 -9.46
N SER A 74 9.36 -7.11 -8.93
CA SER A 74 8.00 -6.62 -9.15
C SER A 74 7.84 -5.16 -8.71
N VAL A 75 6.96 -4.42 -9.38
CA VAL A 75 6.67 -3.01 -9.10
C VAL A 75 5.21 -2.87 -8.70
N SER A 76 4.94 -2.75 -7.41
CA SER A 76 3.57 -2.59 -6.86
C SER A 76 3.26 -1.16 -6.40
N ALA A 77 4.28 -0.32 -6.24
CA ALA A 77 4.08 1.08 -5.87
C ALA A 77 3.48 1.89 -7.03
N THR A 78 2.60 2.83 -6.71
CA THR A 78 2.19 3.88 -7.66
C THR A 78 3.41 4.75 -7.96
N PRO A 79 3.85 4.89 -9.22
CA PRO A 79 5.01 5.71 -9.55
C PRO A 79 4.78 7.18 -9.24
N THR A 80 5.79 7.91 -8.78
CA THR A 80 5.72 9.36 -8.66
C THR A 80 6.45 10.04 -9.81
N LEU A 81 5.95 11.20 -10.23
CA LEU A 81 6.36 11.84 -11.47
C LEU A 81 6.84 13.27 -11.23
N SER A 82 7.91 13.62 -11.95
CA SER A 82 8.22 15.01 -12.28
C SER A 82 7.96 15.26 -13.77
N THR A 83 8.17 16.47 -14.26
CA THR A 83 8.07 16.79 -15.68
C THR A 83 9.04 15.97 -16.55
N THR A 84 10.16 15.51 -16.00
CA THR A 84 11.21 14.80 -16.73
C THR A 84 11.45 13.36 -16.28
N ARG A 85 11.01 12.95 -15.08
CA ARG A 85 11.37 11.66 -14.48
C ARG A 85 10.17 10.90 -13.92
N VAL A 86 10.28 9.57 -13.94
CA VAL A 86 9.46 8.63 -13.17
C VAL A 86 10.31 8.06 -12.05
N TYR A 87 9.79 8.05 -10.82
CA TYR A 87 10.44 7.43 -9.66
C TYR A 87 9.58 6.27 -9.15
N THR A 88 10.19 5.11 -8.98
CA THR A 88 9.52 3.93 -8.44
C THR A 88 10.52 3.02 -7.74
N PRO A 89 10.15 2.39 -6.62
CA PRO A 89 10.88 1.25 -6.09
C PRO A 89 10.46 -0.04 -6.81
N ASP A 90 11.31 -1.08 -6.70
CA ASP A 90 10.94 -2.46 -6.95
C ASP A 90 11.17 -3.33 -5.71
N TRP A 91 10.62 -4.55 -5.72
CA TRP A 91 10.77 -5.51 -4.64
C TRP A 91 12.12 -6.23 -4.64
N GLY A 92 12.94 -6.07 -5.67
CA GLY A 92 14.16 -6.85 -5.87
C GLY A 92 13.88 -8.34 -6.15
N LEU A 93 14.94 -9.14 -6.10
CA LEU A 93 14.81 -10.60 -6.27
C LEU A 93 14.37 -11.24 -4.96
N PRO A 94 13.36 -12.12 -4.97
CA PRO A 94 12.98 -12.90 -3.80
C PRO A 94 14.18 -13.66 -3.23
N LEU A 95 14.35 -13.65 -1.91
CA LEU A 95 15.36 -14.40 -1.15
C LEU A 95 16.83 -13.95 -1.27
N VAL A 96 17.21 -13.14 -2.27
CA VAL A 96 18.63 -12.92 -2.60
C VAL A 96 19.07 -11.46 -2.54
N GLY A 97 18.15 -10.52 -2.73
CA GLY A 97 18.51 -9.10 -2.77
C GLY A 97 17.35 -8.20 -2.42
N GLY A 98 17.65 -7.06 -1.84
CA GLY A 98 16.68 -6.01 -1.57
C GLY A 98 16.24 -5.30 -2.84
N GLY A 99 15.21 -4.46 -2.68
CA GLY A 99 14.67 -3.63 -3.74
C GLY A 99 15.67 -2.58 -4.24
N SER A 100 15.30 -1.98 -5.34
CA SER A 100 16.02 -0.85 -5.93
C SER A 100 15.08 0.34 -6.09
N LEU A 101 15.63 1.53 -5.98
CA LEU A 101 14.96 2.78 -6.31
C LEU A 101 15.41 3.23 -7.71
N PHE A 102 14.45 3.44 -8.60
CA PHE A 102 14.70 3.84 -9.98
C PHE A 102 14.33 5.31 -10.19
N ALA A 103 15.12 5.99 -11.01
CA ALA A 103 14.79 7.22 -11.70
C ALA A 103 14.87 6.96 -13.21
N ILE A 104 13.77 7.17 -13.92
CA ILE A 104 13.61 6.80 -15.33
C ILE A 104 13.21 8.05 -16.10
N ASP A 105 13.81 8.27 -17.26
CA ASP A 105 13.43 9.36 -18.14
C ASP A 105 12.01 9.17 -18.69
N ARG A 106 11.13 10.15 -18.48
CA ARG A 106 9.73 10.06 -18.90
C ARG A 106 9.53 9.99 -20.41
N ALA A 107 10.39 10.63 -21.17
CA ALA A 107 10.28 10.69 -22.62
C ALA A 107 10.71 9.38 -23.27
N THR A 108 11.82 8.81 -22.80
CA THR A 108 12.54 7.72 -23.48
C THR A 108 12.42 6.37 -22.80
N GLY A 109 12.14 6.33 -21.49
CA GLY A 109 12.22 5.11 -20.68
C GLY A 109 13.65 4.71 -20.30
N GLU A 110 14.65 5.57 -20.56
CA GLU A 110 16.02 5.31 -20.13
C GLU A 110 16.13 5.32 -18.61
N VAL A 111 16.79 4.32 -18.03
CA VAL A 111 17.10 4.27 -16.60
C VAL A 111 18.24 5.22 -16.30
N VAL A 112 17.90 6.41 -15.81
CA VAL A 112 18.88 7.46 -15.46
C VAL A 112 19.64 7.09 -14.18
N SER A 113 18.96 6.50 -13.21
CA SER A 113 19.55 6.03 -11.96
C SER A 113 18.83 4.80 -11.45
N LYS A 114 19.64 3.83 -10.97
CA LYS A 114 19.19 2.69 -10.19
C LYS A 114 20.07 2.59 -8.95
N LYS A 115 19.48 2.60 -7.76
CA LYS A 115 20.17 2.51 -6.48
C LYS A 115 19.58 1.37 -5.66
N SER A 116 20.43 0.53 -5.10
CA SER A 116 19.98 -0.48 -4.15
C SER A 116 19.43 0.21 -2.89
N VAL A 117 18.28 -0.26 -2.41
CA VAL A 117 17.73 0.20 -1.12
C VAL A 117 18.70 -0.10 0.01
N LEU A 118 19.46 -1.20 -0.08
CA LEU A 118 20.52 -1.56 0.86
C LEU A 118 21.58 -0.45 1.02
N ASP A 119 21.90 0.30 -0.05
CA ASP A 119 22.87 1.41 0.03
C ASP A 119 22.45 2.51 1.02
N TYR A 120 21.15 2.62 1.29
CA TYR A 120 20.57 3.57 2.23
C TYR A 120 20.30 2.97 3.60
N THR A 121 19.73 1.76 3.62
CA THR A 121 19.34 1.10 4.87
C THR A 121 20.55 0.58 5.63
N LEU A 122 21.59 0.09 4.93
CA LEU A 122 22.74 -0.64 5.48
C LEU A 122 22.29 -1.84 6.32
N ASN A 123 21.14 -2.40 6.01
CA ASN A 123 20.51 -3.48 6.74
C ASN A 123 19.97 -4.55 5.77
N LEU A 124 20.53 -5.74 5.80
CA LEU A 124 20.16 -6.86 4.92
C LEU A 124 18.72 -7.35 5.15
N HIS A 125 18.13 -7.04 6.30
CA HIS A 125 16.77 -7.46 6.65
C HIS A 125 15.71 -6.41 6.27
N ASN A 126 16.07 -5.12 6.29
CA ASN A 126 15.18 -4.02 5.93
C ASN A 126 15.73 -3.31 4.68
N ASN A 127 15.58 -3.91 3.52
CA ASN A 127 16.14 -3.41 2.28
C ASN A 127 15.13 -3.40 1.11
N ASN A 128 13.84 -3.42 1.43
CA ASN A 128 12.76 -3.25 0.47
C ASN A 128 12.01 -1.94 0.70
N VAL A 129 11.33 -1.49 -0.33
CA VAL A 129 10.38 -0.37 -0.30
C VAL A 129 9.12 -0.79 -1.03
N ARG A 130 7.99 -0.75 -0.32
CA ARG A 130 6.65 -1.00 -0.89
C ARG A 130 5.92 0.31 -1.18
N SER A 131 6.20 1.35 -0.39
CA SER A 131 5.53 2.64 -0.47
C SER A 131 5.90 3.41 -1.73
N SER A 132 4.97 4.21 -2.25
CA SER A 132 5.25 5.20 -3.27
C SER A 132 6.12 6.30 -2.67
N PRO A 133 7.24 6.68 -3.30
CA PRO A 133 8.07 7.77 -2.80
C PRO A 133 7.34 9.11 -2.90
N ALA A 134 7.59 10.04 -1.97
CA ALA A 134 7.09 11.42 -2.08
C ALA A 134 8.20 12.37 -2.54
N ILE A 135 7.86 13.30 -3.44
CA ILE A 135 8.80 14.29 -4.01
C ILE A 135 8.60 15.64 -3.33
N TYR A 136 9.70 16.25 -2.87
CA TYR A 136 9.72 17.62 -2.36
C TYR A 136 11.02 18.33 -2.77
N GLY A 137 10.94 19.29 -3.69
CA GLY A 137 12.13 19.90 -4.28
C GLY A 137 13.07 18.82 -4.84
N ASP A 138 14.31 18.79 -4.37
CA ASP A 138 15.31 17.78 -4.75
C ASP A 138 15.28 16.52 -3.88
N LEU A 139 14.32 16.38 -2.98
CA LEU A 139 14.20 15.22 -2.11
C LEU A 139 13.21 14.21 -2.67
N LEU A 140 13.53 12.93 -2.46
CA LEU A 140 12.65 11.78 -2.61
C LEU A 140 12.61 11.06 -1.27
N VAL A 141 11.40 10.97 -0.67
CA VAL A 141 11.18 10.43 0.68
C VAL A 141 10.41 9.12 0.60
N PHE A 142 10.83 8.11 1.37
CA PHE A 142 10.19 6.79 1.42
C PHE A 142 10.42 6.10 2.77
N GLY A 143 9.59 5.10 3.08
CA GLY A 143 9.75 4.20 4.22
C GLY A 143 10.40 2.87 3.83
N ASP A 144 10.86 2.09 4.81
CA ASP A 144 11.42 0.77 4.58
C ASP A 144 10.47 -0.38 4.93
N LEU A 145 10.73 -1.51 4.31
CA LEU A 145 10.07 -2.77 4.54
C LEU A 145 11.11 -3.88 4.68
N ARG A 146 10.80 -4.87 5.51
CA ARG A 146 11.61 -6.07 5.63
C ARG A 146 11.59 -6.91 4.35
N ASN A 147 12.70 -7.58 4.10
CA ASN A 147 12.83 -8.53 3.01
C ASN A 147 12.15 -9.86 3.41
N GLN A 148 11.24 -10.35 2.60
CA GLN A 148 10.53 -11.61 2.85
C GLN A 148 11.29 -12.82 2.29
N PRO A 149 11.14 -14.04 2.82
CA PRO A 149 10.31 -14.52 3.96
C PRO A 149 11.09 -14.68 5.29
N SER A 150 12.40 -14.46 5.31
CA SER A 150 13.22 -14.56 6.54
C SER A 150 12.88 -13.49 7.58
N SER A 151 12.02 -12.56 7.21
CA SER A 151 11.66 -11.38 7.98
C SER A 151 10.74 -11.64 9.17
N LEU A 152 10.06 -12.78 9.20
CA LEU A 152 9.11 -13.11 10.27
C LEU A 152 9.80 -13.72 11.49
N LEU A 153 11.06 -14.12 11.38
CA LEU A 153 11.85 -14.62 12.50
C LEU A 153 12.59 -13.46 13.17
N ASP A 154 12.66 -13.49 14.48
CA ASP A 154 13.48 -12.53 15.24
C ASP A 154 14.95 -12.77 14.92
N ILE A 155 15.51 -11.91 14.08
CA ILE A 155 16.91 -12.00 13.68
C ILE A 155 17.66 -10.89 14.40
N PRO A 156 18.71 -11.20 15.19
CA PRO A 156 19.53 -10.20 15.85
C PRO A 156 20.02 -9.15 14.83
N GLY A 157 19.75 -7.87 15.09
CA GLY A 157 20.12 -6.75 14.22
C GLY A 157 19.03 -6.23 13.29
N ALA A 158 17.83 -6.82 13.29
CA ALA A 158 16.65 -6.25 12.63
C ALA A 158 15.95 -5.31 13.63
N HIS A 159 16.02 -4.01 13.40
CA HIS A 159 15.60 -3.02 14.39
C HIS A 159 14.77 -1.92 13.77
N GLY A 160 13.45 -2.00 13.96
CA GLY A 160 12.53 -0.91 13.80
C GLY A 160 12.23 -0.49 12.36
N ALA A 161 11.36 0.50 12.28
CA ALA A 161 10.96 1.16 11.05
C ALA A 161 11.77 2.45 10.84
N TYR A 162 12.14 2.74 9.60
CA TYR A 162 12.86 3.95 9.24
C TYR A 162 12.21 4.66 8.05
N ALA A 163 12.36 5.99 8.02
CA ALA A 163 12.16 6.82 6.85
C ALA A 163 13.50 7.37 6.33
N TYR A 164 13.55 7.58 5.03
CA TYR A 164 14.74 8.05 4.31
C TYR A 164 14.39 9.21 3.41
N ALA A 165 15.27 10.19 3.29
CA ALA A 165 15.27 11.13 2.20
C ALA A 165 16.56 11.02 1.41
N VAL A 166 16.44 10.92 0.09
CA VAL A 166 17.56 10.92 -0.83
C VAL A 166 17.45 12.11 -1.76
N ASN A 167 18.59 12.66 -2.18
CA ASN A 167 18.58 13.68 -3.22
C ASN A 167 18.33 12.99 -4.56
N ARG A 168 17.22 13.33 -5.24
CA ARG A 168 16.76 12.68 -6.47
C ARG A 168 17.61 12.97 -7.71
N VAL A 169 18.51 13.97 -7.64
CA VAL A 169 19.48 14.30 -8.68
C VAL A 169 20.72 13.43 -8.55
N THR A 170 21.28 13.37 -7.31
CA THR A 170 22.57 12.72 -7.05
C THR A 170 22.44 11.28 -6.55
N GLY A 171 21.25 10.87 -6.13
CA GLY A 171 20.98 9.59 -5.48
C GLY A 171 21.63 9.45 -4.10
N LYS A 172 22.13 10.54 -3.49
CA LYS A 172 22.78 10.49 -2.18
C LYS A 172 21.76 10.57 -1.04
N LEU A 173 21.99 9.80 0.02
CA LEU A 173 21.25 9.91 1.27
C LEU A 173 21.42 11.31 1.85
N VAL A 174 20.29 11.96 2.21
CA VAL A 174 20.26 13.26 2.88
C VAL A 174 20.05 13.07 4.38
N TRP A 175 19.04 12.29 4.75
CA TRP A 175 18.79 11.89 6.12
C TRP A 175 18.14 10.50 6.21
N LYS A 176 18.31 9.86 7.38
CA LYS A 176 17.69 8.61 7.79
C LYS A 176 17.17 8.80 9.21
N THR A 177 15.90 8.47 9.46
CA THR A 177 15.26 8.65 10.77
C THR A 177 14.58 7.36 11.21
N GLN A 178 14.88 6.90 12.41
CA GLN A 178 14.16 5.81 13.05
C GLN A 178 12.79 6.31 13.50
N LEU A 179 11.72 5.70 12.97
CA LEU A 179 10.33 6.04 13.30
C LEU A 179 9.86 5.27 14.54
N ASP A 180 10.29 4.01 14.65
CA ASP A 180 9.95 3.12 15.76
C ASP A 180 11.07 2.11 15.98
N ASP A 181 11.32 1.72 17.23
CA ASP A 181 12.37 0.78 17.63
C ASP A 181 11.88 -0.65 17.86
N HIS A 182 10.56 -0.89 17.74
CA HIS A 182 10.02 -2.24 17.85
C HIS A 182 10.62 -3.16 16.78
N PRO A 183 11.13 -4.35 17.12
CA PRO A 183 11.90 -5.19 16.19
C PRO A 183 11.20 -5.53 14.88
N LEU A 184 9.88 -5.63 14.89
CA LEU A 184 9.05 -5.97 13.73
C LEU A 184 8.37 -4.77 13.10
N ALA A 185 8.63 -3.55 13.58
CA ALA A 185 8.06 -2.33 12.97
C ALA A 185 8.56 -2.13 11.53
N VAL A 186 7.69 -1.63 10.67
CA VAL A 186 7.92 -1.31 9.26
C VAL A 186 7.18 -0.03 8.87
N ALA A 187 7.64 0.64 7.81
CA ALA A 187 7.03 1.85 7.29
C ALA A 187 6.45 1.58 5.88
N THR A 188 5.30 0.93 5.83
CA THR A 188 4.64 0.53 4.57
C THR A 188 3.74 1.61 3.99
N GLN A 189 3.27 2.56 4.80
CA GLN A 189 2.48 3.69 4.33
C GLN A 189 3.33 4.62 3.44
N SER A 190 2.76 5.08 2.33
CA SER A 190 3.40 6.07 1.47
C SER A 190 3.41 7.43 2.16
N PRO A 191 4.57 8.11 2.25
CA PRO A 191 4.64 9.43 2.87
C PRO A 191 3.92 10.49 2.04
N VAL A 192 3.37 11.50 2.73
CA VAL A 192 2.83 12.71 2.13
C VAL A 192 3.57 13.92 2.71
N ILE A 193 3.87 14.91 1.87
CA ILE A 193 4.64 16.09 2.29
C ILE A 193 3.77 17.34 2.16
N TYR A 194 3.63 18.06 3.26
CA TYR A 194 2.90 19.32 3.31
C TYR A 194 3.52 20.26 4.33
N ASP A 195 3.58 21.56 4.02
CA ASP A 195 4.04 22.63 4.90
C ASP A 195 5.41 22.33 5.56
N GLY A 196 6.37 21.82 4.76
CA GLY A 196 7.70 21.46 5.23
C GLY A 196 7.78 20.23 6.13
N LYS A 197 6.71 19.45 6.22
CA LYS A 197 6.60 18.26 7.06
C LYS A 197 6.34 17.01 6.22
N VAL A 198 6.98 15.90 6.58
CA VAL A 198 6.70 14.55 6.07
C VAL A 198 5.77 13.87 7.05
N PHE A 199 4.62 13.40 6.57
CA PHE A 199 3.66 12.61 7.33
C PHE A 199 3.76 11.16 6.92
N ILE A 200 3.97 10.26 7.88
CA ILE A 200 4.17 8.83 7.64
C ILE A 200 3.70 7.99 8.82
N GLY A 201 2.98 6.91 8.54
CA GLY A 201 2.52 5.94 9.52
C GLY A 201 3.51 4.80 9.73
N VAL A 202 3.38 4.13 10.87
CA VAL A 202 4.15 2.95 11.24
C VAL A 202 3.22 1.77 11.45
N SER A 203 3.61 0.65 10.85
CA SER A 203 2.99 -0.67 10.91
C SER A 203 3.97 -1.70 11.47
N SER A 204 3.56 -2.96 11.54
CA SER A 204 4.38 -4.05 12.06
C SER A 204 4.11 -5.36 11.32
N LEU A 205 5.11 -6.23 11.30
CA LEU A 205 4.97 -7.64 10.93
C LEU A 205 4.74 -8.55 12.15
N GLU A 206 4.50 -7.98 13.34
CA GLU A 206 4.26 -8.75 14.57
C GLU A 206 3.02 -9.62 14.44
N GLU A 207 1.98 -9.09 13.78
CA GLU A 207 0.75 -9.79 13.43
C GLU A 207 1.03 -11.12 12.68
N ALA A 208 1.84 -11.07 11.63
CA ALA A 208 2.22 -12.26 10.88
C ALA A 208 3.19 -13.16 11.64
N ALA A 209 4.13 -12.60 12.41
CA ALA A 209 5.09 -13.33 13.21
C ALA A 209 4.45 -14.10 14.38
N SER A 210 3.27 -13.67 14.84
CA SER A 210 2.47 -14.33 15.88
C SER A 210 2.25 -15.82 15.58
N ARG A 211 2.04 -16.17 14.30
CA ARG A 211 1.84 -17.53 13.82
C ARG A 211 3.06 -18.42 13.97
N LEU A 212 4.25 -17.83 13.95
CA LEU A 212 5.54 -18.52 14.04
C LEU A 212 6.06 -18.66 15.48
N GLY A 213 5.21 -18.37 16.48
CA GLY A 213 5.57 -18.48 17.90
C GLY A 213 6.37 -17.28 18.42
N TYR A 214 6.35 -16.13 17.70
CA TYR A 214 6.85 -14.88 18.24
C TYR A 214 6.08 -14.53 19.53
N ASP A 215 6.78 -14.01 20.55
CA ASP A 215 6.15 -13.60 21.82
C ASP A 215 5.29 -12.35 21.60
N CYS A 216 4.14 -12.54 21.02
CA CYS A 216 3.15 -11.54 20.65
C CYS A 216 2.34 -11.08 21.88
N CYS A 217 1.90 -9.81 22.03
CA CYS A 217 2.16 -8.70 21.13
C CYS A 217 2.59 -7.49 21.97
N SER A 218 3.32 -6.58 21.37
CA SER A 218 3.83 -5.39 22.06
C SER A 218 3.90 -4.14 21.18
N PHE A 219 3.71 -4.29 19.88
CA PHE A 219 3.71 -3.20 18.92
C PHE A 219 2.51 -2.26 19.13
N ARG A 220 2.75 -0.97 18.90
CA ARG A 220 1.72 0.08 18.91
C ARG A 220 1.87 0.93 17.65
N GLY A 221 0.87 0.88 16.78
CA GLY A 221 0.81 1.73 15.59
C GLY A 221 0.98 3.20 15.95
N SER A 222 1.54 3.98 15.04
CA SER A 222 1.77 5.41 15.27
C SER A 222 1.79 6.19 13.96
N MET A 223 1.42 7.47 14.07
CA MET A 223 1.56 8.49 13.02
C MET A 223 2.62 9.50 13.42
N LEU A 224 3.49 9.90 12.48
CA LEU A 224 4.57 10.86 12.73
C LEU A 224 4.53 12.02 11.73
N ALA A 225 5.01 13.18 12.20
CA ALA A 225 5.50 14.23 11.32
C ALA A 225 7.00 14.44 11.52
N LEU A 226 7.72 14.58 10.41
CA LEU A 226 9.15 14.86 10.39
C LEU A 226 9.40 16.19 9.67
N ASP A 227 10.41 16.91 10.08
CA ASP A 227 10.93 18.04 9.29
C ASP A 227 11.50 17.50 7.96
N VAL A 228 11.02 18.01 6.85
CA VAL A 228 11.34 17.46 5.52
C VAL A 228 12.83 17.62 5.16
N THR A 229 13.50 18.62 5.70
CA THR A 229 14.90 18.93 5.35
C THR A 229 15.91 18.15 6.20
N SER A 230 15.58 17.90 7.47
CA SER A 230 16.48 17.27 8.44
C SER A 230 16.07 15.86 8.88
N GLY A 231 14.84 15.44 8.60
CA GLY A 231 14.28 14.19 9.09
C GLY A 231 13.97 14.18 10.60
N ARG A 232 14.13 15.32 11.30
CA ARG A 232 13.86 15.39 12.75
C ARG A 232 12.38 15.17 13.02
N ILE A 233 12.06 14.27 13.94
CA ILE A 233 10.68 14.03 14.40
C ILE A 233 10.17 15.30 15.08
N LEU A 234 9.07 15.82 14.56
CA LEU A 234 8.35 16.98 15.10
C LEU A 234 7.35 16.54 16.16
N TRP A 235 6.59 15.48 15.83
CA TRP A 235 5.67 14.82 16.74
C TRP A 235 5.48 13.35 16.35
N LYS A 236 5.07 12.52 17.33
CA LYS A 236 4.66 11.13 17.17
C LYS A 236 3.42 10.87 18.02
N THR A 237 2.36 10.36 17.41
CA THR A 237 1.10 10.02 18.07
C THR A 237 0.85 8.53 17.94
N TYR A 238 0.73 7.84 19.08
CA TYR A 238 0.43 6.41 19.12
C TYR A 238 -1.07 6.16 18.98
N MET A 239 -1.41 5.04 18.33
CA MET A 239 -2.79 4.64 18.06
C MET A 239 -3.34 3.67 19.11
N ALA A 240 -2.48 3.10 19.95
CA ALA A 240 -2.87 2.26 21.09
C ALA A 240 -2.37 2.85 22.41
N PRO A 241 -3.07 2.57 23.55
CA PRO A 241 -2.70 3.07 24.85
C PRO A 241 -1.29 2.65 25.28
N PRO A 242 -0.59 3.44 26.11
CA PRO A 242 0.70 3.03 26.65
C PRO A 242 0.56 1.85 27.62
N ALA A 243 1.63 1.09 27.76
CA ALA A 243 1.75 0.11 28.85
C ALA A 243 1.55 0.78 30.22
N ALA A 244 0.99 0.02 31.18
CA ALA A 244 0.76 0.49 32.54
C ALA A 244 2.07 0.87 33.27
N SER A 245 3.19 0.29 32.85
CA SER A 245 4.54 0.63 33.38
C SER A 245 5.60 0.39 32.30
N ALA A 246 6.80 0.94 32.52
CA ALA A 246 7.95 0.70 31.64
C ALA A 246 8.44 -0.76 31.64
N PHE A 247 7.93 -1.60 32.52
CA PHE A 247 8.32 -3.01 32.67
C PHE A 247 7.21 -4.00 32.28
N SER A 248 6.09 -3.51 31.79
CA SER A 248 4.96 -4.34 31.32
C SER A 248 4.75 -4.18 29.82
N LYS A 249 4.23 -5.23 29.16
CA LYS A 249 3.69 -5.09 27.81
C LYS A 249 2.43 -4.21 27.85
N PRO A 250 2.11 -3.49 26.77
CA PRO A 250 0.81 -2.83 26.65
C PRO A 250 -0.32 -3.87 26.68
N ASP A 251 -1.44 -3.51 27.29
CA ASP A 251 -2.64 -4.38 27.29
C ASP A 251 -3.33 -4.37 25.92
N PHE A 252 -3.35 -3.19 25.26
CA PHE A 252 -3.80 -3.03 23.88
C PHE A 252 -2.60 -2.84 22.96
N THR A 253 -2.53 -3.62 21.90
CA THR A 253 -1.45 -3.58 20.91
C THR A 253 -2.03 -3.63 19.49
N GLY A 254 -1.23 -3.38 18.46
CA GLY A 254 -1.66 -3.32 17.08
C GLY A 254 -1.99 -1.90 16.62
N ASN A 255 -3.17 -1.68 16.09
CA ASN A 255 -3.65 -0.40 15.56
C ASN A 255 -2.68 0.22 14.54
N ALA A 256 -2.19 -0.61 13.64
CA ALA A 256 -1.19 -0.22 12.64
C ALA A 256 -1.70 0.92 11.75
N VAL A 257 -0.82 1.88 11.43
CA VAL A 257 -1.09 2.92 10.43
C VAL A 257 -0.38 2.52 9.15
N TRP A 258 -1.05 1.71 8.30
CA TRP A 258 -0.45 1.06 7.14
C TRP A 258 -1.17 1.34 5.82
N GLY A 259 -2.43 1.80 5.88
CA GLY A 259 -3.23 2.12 4.71
C GLY A 259 -2.55 3.15 3.84
N SER A 260 -2.51 2.92 2.59
CA SER A 260 -1.78 3.49 1.47
C SER A 260 -1.06 4.83 1.69
N ALA A 261 -1.77 5.90 2.09
CA ALA A 261 -1.20 7.22 2.39
C ALA A 261 -2.13 8.03 3.32
N PRO A 262 -1.63 8.97 4.12
CA PRO A 262 -2.49 9.94 4.80
C PRO A 262 -3.05 10.97 3.80
N SER A 263 -4.23 11.55 4.05
CA SER A 263 -4.68 12.74 3.33
C SER A 263 -4.48 14.00 4.16
N ILE A 264 -4.31 15.13 3.49
CA ILE A 264 -4.11 16.44 4.13
C ILE A 264 -5.28 17.36 3.78
N ASP A 265 -6.03 17.76 4.78
CA ASP A 265 -6.98 18.84 4.67
C ASP A 265 -6.29 20.16 5.02
N VAL A 266 -5.99 20.92 3.96
CA VAL A 266 -5.28 22.19 4.07
C VAL A 266 -6.12 23.24 4.80
N ALA A 267 -7.44 23.25 4.54
CA ALA A 267 -8.35 24.24 5.12
C ALA A 267 -8.52 24.04 6.63
N ARG A 268 -8.64 22.78 7.06
CA ARG A 268 -8.79 22.42 8.48
C ARG A 268 -7.47 22.23 9.20
N ARG A 269 -6.33 22.30 8.47
CA ARG A 269 -4.98 21.97 8.97
C ARG A 269 -4.97 20.64 9.72
N GLN A 270 -5.43 19.59 9.04
CA GLN A 270 -5.47 18.25 9.60
C GLN A 270 -4.91 17.20 8.66
N VAL A 271 -4.32 16.17 9.27
CA VAL A 271 -3.89 14.92 8.64
C VAL A 271 -4.94 13.87 8.96
N THR A 272 -5.55 13.27 7.94
CA THR A 272 -6.51 12.20 8.13
C THR A 272 -5.87 10.85 7.83
N ILE A 273 -6.03 9.91 8.74
CA ILE A 273 -5.49 8.55 8.67
C ILE A 273 -6.56 7.55 9.07
N ALA A 274 -6.27 6.28 8.84
CA ALA A 274 -7.03 5.19 9.40
C ALA A 274 -6.12 4.10 9.94
N THR A 275 -6.66 3.23 10.79
CA THR A 275 -5.91 2.27 11.58
C THR A 275 -6.40 0.84 11.33
N GLY A 276 -5.53 -0.12 11.62
CA GLY A 276 -5.85 -1.52 11.69
C GLY A 276 -6.42 -1.95 13.03
N ASN A 277 -6.59 -3.24 13.18
CA ASN A 277 -7.17 -3.92 14.32
C ASN A 277 -6.25 -3.94 15.56
N ASN A 278 -6.80 -4.36 16.68
CA ASN A 278 -5.98 -4.76 17.83
C ASN A 278 -5.31 -6.12 17.57
N TYR A 279 -4.06 -6.29 18.05
CA TYR A 279 -3.38 -7.58 18.13
C TYR A 279 -3.57 -8.24 19.49
N SER A 280 -3.85 -7.45 20.54
CA SER A 280 -4.14 -7.94 21.89
C SER A 280 -5.08 -7.01 22.65
N PHE A 281 -5.78 -7.61 23.61
CA PHE A 281 -6.65 -6.97 24.58
C PHE A 281 -6.24 -7.23 26.01
N PRO A 282 -6.70 -6.42 27.01
CA PRO A 282 -6.57 -6.77 28.42
C PRO A 282 -7.39 -8.02 28.76
N GLN A 283 -6.89 -8.80 29.73
CA GLN A 283 -7.52 -10.06 30.13
C GLN A 283 -9.02 -9.87 30.51
N VAL A 284 -9.35 -8.78 31.18
CA VAL A 284 -10.73 -8.51 31.60
C VAL A 284 -11.71 -8.33 30.43
N LEU A 285 -11.23 -7.80 29.29
CA LEU A 285 -12.05 -7.71 28.07
C LEU A 285 -12.20 -9.09 27.45
N ARG A 286 -11.13 -9.87 27.35
CA ARG A 286 -11.17 -11.26 26.85
C ARG A 286 -12.12 -12.14 27.65
N ASP A 287 -12.04 -12.06 28.99
CA ASP A 287 -12.93 -12.83 29.87
C ASP A 287 -14.41 -12.45 29.68
N CYS A 288 -14.70 -11.16 29.45
CA CYS A 288 -16.02 -10.69 29.14
C CYS A 288 -16.53 -11.23 27.80
N LEU A 289 -15.73 -11.10 26.72
CA LEU A 289 -16.09 -11.59 25.39
C LEU A 289 -16.31 -13.12 25.40
N ALA A 290 -15.42 -13.86 26.06
CA ALA A 290 -15.54 -15.31 26.19
C ALA A 290 -16.81 -15.73 26.93
N ALA A 291 -17.27 -14.95 27.92
CA ALA A 291 -18.53 -15.20 28.65
C ALA A 291 -19.78 -14.94 27.80
N HIS A 292 -19.66 -14.17 26.73
CA HIS A 292 -20.73 -13.80 25.81
C HIS A 292 -20.53 -14.36 24.38
N GLN A 293 -19.66 -15.35 24.24
CA GLN A 293 -19.41 -16.01 22.94
C GLN A 293 -20.70 -16.68 22.44
N GLY A 294 -21.10 -16.35 21.21
CA GLY A 294 -22.36 -16.82 20.61
C GLY A 294 -23.63 -16.08 21.05
N ASP A 295 -23.51 -15.10 21.92
CA ASP A 295 -24.61 -14.20 22.27
C ASP A 295 -24.84 -13.17 21.14
N PRO A 296 -26.04 -12.52 21.13
CA PRO A 296 -26.28 -11.42 20.20
C PRO A 296 -25.20 -10.34 20.29
N GLU A 297 -24.83 -9.77 19.14
CA GLU A 297 -23.78 -8.75 18.97
C GLU A 297 -23.83 -7.63 20.04
N GLY A 298 -25.03 -7.19 20.45
CA GLY A 298 -25.19 -6.16 21.48
C GLY A 298 -24.64 -6.50 22.87
N GLN A 299 -24.47 -7.78 23.23
CA GLN A 299 -23.85 -8.16 24.53
C GLN A 299 -22.33 -8.11 24.46
N GLN A 300 -21.76 -8.40 23.32
CA GLN A 300 -20.32 -8.20 23.07
C GLN A 300 -19.99 -6.70 23.04
N ASP A 301 -20.85 -5.87 22.45
CA ASP A 301 -20.71 -4.41 22.46
C ASP A 301 -20.67 -3.84 23.88
N GLU A 302 -21.41 -4.42 24.84
CA GLU A 302 -21.34 -4.03 26.27
C GLU A 302 -19.94 -4.29 26.86
N CYS A 303 -19.26 -5.36 26.45
CA CYS A 303 -17.90 -5.65 26.89
C CYS A 303 -16.91 -4.58 26.40
N TYR A 304 -17.00 -4.20 25.12
CA TYR A 304 -16.18 -3.12 24.57
C TYR A 304 -16.50 -1.78 25.23
N ALA A 305 -17.77 -1.43 25.37
CA ALA A 305 -18.18 -0.18 26.04
C ALA A 305 -17.65 -0.06 27.47
N ARG A 306 -17.46 -1.20 28.16
CA ARG A 306 -17.01 -1.24 29.55
C ARG A 306 -15.49 -1.28 29.69
N TYR A 307 -14.78 -1.95 28.82
CA TYR A 307 -13.36 -2.28 29.01
C TYR A 307 -12.44 -1.71 27.95
N ASP A 308 -12.97 -1.23 26.81
CA ASP A 308 -12.16 -0.53 25.84
C ASP A 308 -11.78 0.87 26.34
N ARG A 309 -10.72 1.42 25.78
CA ARG A 309 -10.19 2.74 26.16
C ARG A 309 -10.50 3.78 25.11
N ALA A 310 -10.70 5.02 25.54
CA ALA A 310 -10.92 6.13 24.63
C ALA A 310 -9.70 6.43 23.74
N ASP A 311 -8.49 6.07 24.19
CA ASP A 311 -7.22 6.22 23.48
C ASP A 311 -6.75 4.92 22.77
N ASN A 312 -7.62 3.90 22.67
CA ASN A 312 -7.46 2.75 21.78
C ASN A 312 -8.16 3.04 20.46
N TYR A 313 -7.39 3.31 19.40
CA TYR A 313 -7.90 3.72 18.09
C TYR A 313 -7.84 2.57 17.08
N ALA A 314 -8.25 1.37 17.48
CA ALA A 314 -8.38 0.26 16.54
C ALA A 314 -9.51 0.52 15.55
N GLU A 315 -9.33 0.08 14.29
CA GLU A 315 -10.34 0.13 13.22
C GLU A 315 -11.08 1.47 13.14
N SER A 316 -10.27 2.53 13.17
CA SER A 316 -10.77 3.90 13.32
C SER A 316 -10.28 4.80 12.19
N VAL A 317 -11.06 5.84 11.89
CA VAL A 317 -10.62 6.97 11.09
C VAL A 317 -10.37 8.15 12.04
N LEU A 318 -9.24 8.83 11.87
CA LEU A 318 -8.81 9.92 12.75
C LEU A 318 -8.38 11.14 11.94
N ALA A 319 -8.66 12.32 12.47
CA ALA A 319 -7.98 13.54 12.07
C ALA A 319 -7.03 13.99 13.17
N LEU A 320 -5.79 14.28 12.77
CA LEU A 320 -4.75 14.82 13.65
C LEU A 320 -4.38 16.24 13.20
N ASP A 321 -4.09 17.08 14.17
CA ASP A 321 -3.59 18.44 13.90
C ASP A 321 -2.21 18.37 13.22
N VAL A 322 -2.04 19.05 12.10
CA VAL A 322 -0.82 19.06 11.26
C VAL A 322 0.43 19.47 12.04
N ASP A 323 0.29 20.40 13.00
CA ASP A 323 1.43 20.99 13.68
C ASP A 323 1.84 20.22 14.94
N THR A 324 0.85 19.63 15.63
CA THR A 324 1.04 19.05 16.97
C THR A 324 0.82 17.54 17.04
N GLY A 325 0.20 16.93 16.03
CA GLY A 325 -0.20 15.51 16.04
C GLY A 325 -1.31 15.18 17.02
N ARG A 326 -1.94 16.20 17.66
CA ARG A 326 -3.05 15.99 18.58
C ARG A 326 -4.27 15.50 17.79
N VAL A 327 -4.93 14.45 18.29
CA VAL A 327 -6.20 13.96 17.73
C VAL A 327 -7.26 15.07 17.87
N LYS A 328 -7.84 15.46 16.75
CA LYS A 328 -8.94 16.45 16.67
C LYS A 328 -10.28 15.77 16.83
N TRP A 329 -10.47 14.66 16.10
CA TRP A 329 -11.60 13.78 16.21
C TRP A 329 -11.20 12.34 15.86
N VAL A 330 -12.01 11.39 16.30
CA VAL A 330 -11.93 9.97 15.97
C VAL A 330 -13.31 9.42 15.68
N ARG A 331 -13.43 8.67 14.59
CA ARG A 331 -14.58 7.84 14.30
C ARG A 331 -14.14 6.38 14.46
N LYS A 332 -14.46 5.79 15.62
CA LYS A 332 -14.30 4.35 15.83
C LYS A 332 -15.40 3.62 15.06
N MET A 333 -15.01 2.65 14.26
CA MET A 333 -15.95 1.74 13.62
C MET A 333 -16.35 0.63 14.60
N HIS A 334 -17.02 -0.39 14.10
CA HIS A 334 -17.29 -1.58 14.90
C HIS A 334 -15.95 -2.25 15.26
N ASN A 335 -15.79 -2.69 16.50
CA ASN A 335 -14.60 -3.40 16.92
C ASN A 335 -14.81 -4.90 16.66
N TYR A 336 -14.04 -5.44 15.70
CA TYR A 336 -14.16 -6.83 15.25
C TYR A 336 -13.25 -7.79 16.03
N GLY A 337 -12.60 -7.34 17.07
CA GLY A 337 -11.81 -8.20 17.93
C GLY A 337 -10.31 -7.89 17.96
N ALA A 338 -9.54 -8.83 18.50
CA ALA A 338 -8.07 -8.82 18.46
C ALA A 338 -7.62 -9.96 17.54
N TRP A 339 -7.26 -9.61 16.34
CA TRP A 339 -6.88 -10.57 15.32
C TRP A 339 -5.38 -10.54 15.02
N THR A 340 -4.81 -11.72 14.80
CA THR A 340 -3.47 -11.93 14.27
C THR A 340 -3.47 -13.18 13.38
N PHE A 341 -2.42 -13.38 12.56
CA PHE A 341 -2.29 -14.61 11.75
C PHE A 341 -2.32 -15.90 12.57
N ALA A 342 -2.09 -15.84 13.88
CA ALA A 342 -2.24 -16.99 14.77
C ALA A 342 -3.70 -17.46 14.87
N CYS A 343 -4.69 -16.60 14.60
CA CYS A 343 -6.10 -16.92 14.65
C CYS A 343 -6.64 -17.58 13.38
N ASP A 344 -5.99 -17.38 12.23
CA ASP A 344 -6.48 -17.90 10.96
C ASP A 344 -5.62 -19.07 10.43
N PRO A 345 -6.14 -20.31 10.46
CA PRO A 345 -5.41 -21.48 9.95
C PRO A 345 -5.25 -21.47 8.43
N SER A 346 -6.05 -20.68 7.69
CA SER A 346 -6.05 -20.69 6.22
C SER A 346 -4.90 -19.88 5.63
N LEU A 347 -4.43 -18.83 6.30
CA LEU A 347 -3.42 -17.91 5.76
C LEU A 347 -2.01 -18.52 5.61
N LEU A 348 -1.64 -19.46 6.46
CA LEU A 348 -0.35 -20.16 6.39
C LEU A 348 -0.58 -21.69 6.49
N PRO A 349 -1.05 -22.32 5.43
CA PRO A 349 -1.35 -23.76 5.43
C PRO A 349 -0.11 -24.59 5.75
N GLY A 350 -0.30 -25.64 6.55
CA GLY A 350 0.78 -26.52 6.97
C GLY A 350 1.59 -26.02 8.17
N ILE A 351 1.40 -24.76 8.60
CA ILE A 351 1.92 -24.25 9.86
C ILE A 351 0.80 -24.34 10.90
N PRO A 352 0.99 -25.06 12.02
CA PRO A 352 -0.03 -25.16 13.06
C PRO A 352 -0.41 -23.79 13.62
N VAL A 353 -1.66 -23.62 14.02
CA VAL A 353 -2.10 -22.46 14.80
C VAL A 353 -1.30 -22.37 16.08
N TYR A 354 -0.81 -21.20 16.43
CA TYR A 354 -0.14 -20.94 17.69
C TYR A 354 -1.14 -20.29 18.66
N GLU A 355 -2.00 -21.11 19.25
CA GLU A 355 -3.10 -20.67 20.13
C GLU A 355 -2.73 -19.61 21.18
N PRO A 356 -1.53 -19.62 21.81
CA PRO A 356 -1.20 -18.59 22.80
C PRO A 356 -1.23 -17.16 22.28
N ASN A 357 -1.06 -16.97 20.96
CA ASN A 357 -1.07 -15.65 20.30
C ASN A 357 -2.42 -15.30 19.65
N CYS A 358 -3.36 -16.24 19.57
CA CYS A 358 -4.73 -15.95 19.15
C CYS A 358 -5.58 -15.69 20.40
N GLN A 359 -6.02 -14.46 20.55
CA GLN A 359 -6.77 -14.03 21.72
C GLN A 359 -8.28 -14.12 21.55
N ASP A 360 -8.74 -14.12 20.29
CA ASP A 360 -10.14 -14.17 19.94
C ASP A 360 -10.28 -14.90 18.59
N LEU A 361 -10.86 -16.12 18.64
CA LEU A 361 -11.04 -16.97 17.45
C LEU A 361 -12.16 -16.48 16.52
N ASP A 362 -13.06 -15.65 17.02
CA ASP A 362 -14.18 -15.09 16.26
C ASP A 362 -13.86 -13.69 15.70
N SER A 363 -12.64 -13.18 15.98
CA SER A 363 -12.19 -11.87 15.52
C SER A 363 -12.02 -11.84 14.00
N LEU A 364 -12.28 -10.67 13.42
CA LEU A 364 -12.12 -10.40 11.99
C LEU A 364 -11.05 -9.33 11.77
N ASP A 365 -10.26 -9.48 10.72
CA ASP A 365 -9.27 -8.49 10.29
C ASP A 365 -9.93 -7.48 9.33
N PHE A 366 -10.72 -6.57 9.87
CA PHE A 366 -11.40 -5.54 9.07
C PHE A 366 -10.70 -4.19 9.11
N ASP A 367 -9.41 -4.24 8.92
CA ASP A 367 -8.53 -3.08 8.81
C ASP A 367 -8.95 -2.08 7.74
N PHE A 368 -8.47 -0.85 7.90
CA PHE A 368 -8.45 0.14 6.85
C PHE A 368 -7.13 0.09 6.08
N GLY A 369 -7.10 -0.69 4.98
CA GLY A 369 -5.97 -0.73 4.04
C GLY A 369 -5.95 0.42 3.05
N GLN A 370 -7.04 1.17 2.94
CA GLN A 370 -7.20 2.30 2.03
C GLN A 370 -6.77 3.63 2.66
N ALA A 371 -6.30 4.56 1.82
CA ALA A 371 -6.12 5.96 2.17
C ALA A 371 -7.46 6.71 2.23
N PRO A 372 -7.68 7.60 3.22
CA PRO A 372 -8.82 8.52 3.18
C PRO A 372 -8.70 9.47 1.98
N MET A 373 -9.84 9.81 1.36
CA MET A 373 -9.93 10.76 0.25
C MET A 373 -10.80 11.94 0.65
N LEU A 374 -10.28 13.16 0.49
CA LEU A 374 -11.06 14.38 0.73
C LEU A 374 -11.66 14.87 -0.61
N VAL A 375 -12.97 15.10 -0.62
CA VAL A 375 -13.71 15.57 -1.80
C VAL A 375 -14.49 16.82 -1.45
N THR A 376 -14.27 17.90 -2.18
CA THR A 376 -15.09 19.12 -2.06
C THR A 376 -16.25 19.05 -3.04
N ARG A 377 -17.46 19.29 -2.55
CA ARG A 377 -18.71 19.30 -3.30
C ARG A 377 -19.48 20.59 -3.11
N GLU A 378 -20.53 20.73 -3.89
CA GLU A 378 -21.49 21.81 -3.75
C GLU A 378 -22.86 21.25 -3.33
N ARG A 379 -23.42 21.80 -2.26
CA ARG A 379 -24.77 21.49 -1.79
C ARG A 379 -25.55 22.79 -1.62
N SER A 380 -26.63 22.95 -2.36
CA SER A 380 -27.45 24.17 -2.34
C SER A 380 -26.67 25.47 -2.62
N GLY A 381 -25.67 25.40 -3.52
CA GLY A 381 -24.82 26.53 -3.89
C GLY A 381 -23.70 26.85 -2.88
N LEU A 382 -23.50 26.00 -1.87
CA LEU A 382 -22.42 26.12 -0.88
C LEU A 382 -21.46 24.94 -0.97
N PRO A 383 -20.14 25.17 -0.92
CA PRO A 383 -19.18 24.09 -0.84
C PRO A 383 -19.32 23.32 0.47
N TYR A 384 -19.25 22.01 0.41
CA TYR A 384 -19.10 21.16 1.56
C TYR A 384 -18.15 20.01 1.24
N ASP A 385 -17.42 19.55 2.23
CA ASP A 385 -16.42 18.51 2.06
C ASP A 385 -16.93 17.17 2.60
N LEU A 386 -16.46 16.09 1.99
CA LEU A 386 -16.66 14.72 2.43
C LEU A 386 -15.32 14.00 2.49
N LEU A 387 -15.16 13.15 3.46
CA LEU A 387 -14.05 12.21 3.57
C LEU A 387 -14.55 10.81 3.21
N GLY A 388 -14.08 10.26 2.07
CA GLY A 388 -14.43 8.92 1.63
C GLY A 388 -13.35 7.91 2.00
N ILE A 389 -13.76 6.72 2.51
CA ILE A 389 -12.83 5.64 2.83
C ILE A 389 -13.51 4.27 2.80
N GLY A 390 -12.83 3.27 2.23
CA GLY A 390 -13.24 1.87 2.26
C GLY A 390 -12.51 1.06 3.32
N GLN A 391 -13.13 -0.03 3.76
CA GLN A 391 -12.64 -0.95 4.77
C GLN A 391 -12.67 -2.40 4.26
N LYS A 392 -11.82 -3.27 4.81
CA LYS A 392 -11.81 -4.72 4.52
C LYS A 392 -13.18 -5.39 4.75
N SER A 393 -14.06 -4.78 5.55
CA SER A 393 -15.45 -5.24 5.71
C SER A 393 -16.30 -5.19 4.42
N GLY A 394 -15.77 -4.59 3.34
CA GLY A 394 -16.50 -4.36 2.09
C GLY A 394 -17.44 -3.15 2.14
N VAL A 395 -17.37 -2.35 3.20
CA VAL A 395 -18.15 -1.12 3.39
C VAL A 395 -17.31 0.10 3.05
N PHE A 396 -17.91 1.02 2.31
CA PHE A 396 -17.37 2.35 2.04
C PHE A 396 -18.11 3.38 2.90
N PHE A 397 -17.36 4.25 3.55
CA PHE A 397 -17.85 5.28 4.47
C PHE A 397 -17.62 6.66 3.88
N ALA A 398 -18.62 7.53 3.99
CA ALA A 398 -18.44 8.97 3.80
C ALA A 398 -18.67 9.68 5.14
N LEU A 399 -17.67 10.42 5.56
CA LEU A 399 -17.63 11.09 6.86
C LEU A 399 -17.58 12.60 6.67
N ASP A 400 -18.11 13.34 7.65
CA ASP A 400 -17.90 14.77 7.76
C ASP A 400 -16.46 15.04 8.24
N PRO A 401 -15.64 15.79 7.50
CA PRO A 401 -14.25 16.03 7.89
C PRO A 401 -14.10 16.98 9.11
N ASP A 402 -15.17 17.65 9.56
CA ASP A 402 -15.12 18.54 10.72
C ASP A 402 -15.12 17.77 12.04
N ASP A 403 -15.87 16.65 12.12
CA ASP A 403 -16.04 15.90 13.36
C ASP A 403 -15.98 14.36 13.22
N GLY A 404 -15.88 13.85 11.99
CA GLY A 404 -15.85 12.42 11.69
C GLY A 404 -17.21 11.72 11.73
N SER A 405 -18.32 12.47 11.82
CA SER A 405 -19.67 11.89 11.82
C SER A 405 -20.01 11.25 10.46
N ASP A 406 -20.81 10.18 10.51
CA ASP A 406 -21.25 9.48 9.31
C ASP A 406 -22.21 10.36 8.49
N VAL A 407 -21.92 10.54 7.21
CA VAL A 407 -22.84 11.16 6.24
C VAL A 407 -23.66 10.07 5.56
N TRP A 408 -23.00 9.03 5.07
CA TRP A 408 -23.60 7.80 4.57
C TRP A 408 -22.59 6.65 4.57
N THR A 409 -23.09 5.41 4.52
CA THR A 409 -22.31 4.20 4.37
C THR A 409 -22.90 3.31 3.30
N THR A 410 -22.06 2.62 2.53
CA THR A 410 -22.51 1.76 1.43
C THR A 410 -21.68 0.48 1.39
N ARG A 411 -22.35 -0.67 1.41
CA ARG A 411 -21.70 -1.96 1.19
C ARG A 411 -21.50 -2.19 -0.31
N ILE A 412 -20.26 -2.45 -0.71
CA ILE A 412 -19.88 -2.68 -2.11
C ILE A 412 -19.84 -4.17 -2.43
N GLY A 413 -19.40 -4.97 -1.48
CA GLY A 413 -19.25 -6.42 -1.63
C GLY A 413 -18.97 -7.13 -0.31
N PRO A 414 -18.55 -8.39 -0.37
CA PRO A 414 -18.16 -9.16 0.81
C PRO A 414 -16.94 -8.53 1.50
N GLY A 415 -16.88 -8.66 2.82
CA GLY A 415 -15.66 -8.45 3.59
C GLY A 415 -14.78 -9.69 3.58
N GLY A 416 -13.55 -9.52 4.05
CA GLY A 416 -12.58 -10.60 4.23
C GLY A 416 -11.28 -10.07 4.82
N GLU A 417 -10.51 -10.95 5.44
CA GLU A 417 -9.23 -10.61 6.10
C GLU A 417 -8.17 -10.14 5.08
N LEU A 418 -8.22 -10.69 3.87
CA LEU A 418 -7.35 -10.30 2.75
C LEU A 418 -8.11 -9.51 1.69
N GLY A 419 -9.17 -8.83 2.07
CA GLY A 419 -9.88 -7.98 1.14
C GLY A 419 -11.34 -7.75 1.47
N GLY A 420 -11.86 -6.84 1.11
CA GLY A 420 -13.04 -6.07 0.95
C GLY A 420 -12.60 -4.89 0.12
N ILE A 421 -12.47 -3.70 0.69
CA ILE A 421 -11.92 -2.54 0.00
C ILE A 421 -10.53 -2.24 0.55
N GLU A 422 -9.51 -2.39 -0.31
CA GLU A 422 -8.10 -2.21 0.07
C GLU A 422 -7.36 -1.24 -0.86
N PHE A 423 -6.20 -0.82 -0.44
CA PHE A 423 -5.14 -0.06 -1.11
C PHE A 423 -5.54 1.20 -1.88
N GLY A 424 -6.81 1.49 -2.13
CA GLY A 424 -7.18 2.80 -2.62
C GLY A 424 -8.30 2.81 -3.64
N SER A 425 -8.95 3.95 -3.69
CA SER A 425 -10.02 4.31 -4.61
C SER A 425 -9.64 5.58 -5.35
N ALA A 426 -10.48 6.02 -6.28
CA ALA A 426 -10.33 7.30 -6.98
C ALA A 426 -11.63 8.11 -6.93
N THR A 427 -11.55 9.41 -7.21
CA THR A 427 -12.74 10.25 -7.30
C THR A 427 -12.60 11.32 -8.36
N ASP A 428 -13.69 11.57 -9.11
CA ASP A 428 -13.84 12.70 -10.02
C ASP A 428 -14.60 13.89 -9.38
N GLY A 429 -14.79 13.81 -8.05
CA GLY A 429 -15.60 14.77 -7.29
C GLY A 429 -17.12 14.54 -7.41
N LYS A 430 -17.59 13.66 -8.28
CA LYS A 430 -19.00 13.27 -8.43
C LYS A 430 -19.24 11.84 -8.00
N ARG A 431 -18.24 10.98 -8.22
CA ARG A 431 -18.26 9.56 -7.90
C ARG A 431 -17.02 9.17 -7.13
N PHE A 432 -17.15 8.20 -6.23
CA PHE A 432 -16.05 7.38 -5.79
C PHE A 432 -16.00 6.12 -6.65
N TYR A 433 -14.82 5.79 -7.15
CA TYR A 433 -14.55 4.56 -7.87
C TYR A 433 -13.79 3.63 -6.94
N VAL A 434 -14.35 2.48 -6.66
CA VAL A 434 -13.85 1.55 -5.64
C VAL A 434 -13.70 0.15 -6.23
N GLN A 435 -12.75 -0.62 -5.69
CA GLN A 435 -12.69 -2.06 -5.91
C GLN A 435 -13.23 -2.79 -4.67
N ASN A 436 -13.71 -4.01 -4.86
CA ASN A 436 -13.89 -4.99 -3.80
C ASN A 436 -13.10 -6.24 -4.17
N THR A 437 -12.18 -6.62 -3.30
CA THR A 437 -11.23 -7.71 -3.57
C THR A 437 -11.91 -9.07 -3.64
N ASN A 438 -12.87 -9.34 -2.75
CA ASN A 438 -13.55 -10.64 -2.62
C ASN A 438 -12.59 -11.84 -2.59
N PHE A 439 -11.55 -11.75 -1.78
CA PHE A 439 -10.51 -12.78 -1.70
C PHE A 439 -11.05 -14.15 -1.25
N SER A 440 -12.08 -14.17 -0.42
CA SER A 440 -12.74 -15.39 0.05
C SER A 440 -13.66 -16.05 -1.01
N HIS A 441 -13.75 -15.46 -2.20
CA HIS A 441 -14.58 -15.94 -3.32
C HIS A 441 -16.04 -16.18 -2.92
N THR A 442 -16.55 -15.34 -2.03
CA THR A 442 -17.96 -15.36 -1.61
C THR A 442 -18.83 -14.99 -2.81
N PRO A 443 -19.81 -15.83 -3.19
CA PRO A 443 -20.73 -15.49 -4.27
C PRO A 443 -21.46 -14.17 -4.00
N MET A 444 -21.34 -13.22 -4.92
CA MET A 444 -21.91 -11.90 -4.81
C MET A 444 -22.78 -11.60 -6.02
N GLU A 445 -24.07 -11.40 -5.83
CA GLU A 445 -24.98 -10.95 -6.87
C GLU A 445 -24.78 -9.44 -7.11
N LEU A 446 -24.51 -9.07 -8.36
CA LEU A 446 -24.41 -7.68 -8.78
C LEU A 446 -25.82 -7.11 -8.96
N THR A 447 -26.07 -5.92 -8.40
CA THR A 447 -27.45 -5.41 -8.28
C THR A 447 -27.74 -4.22 -9.21
N VAL A 448 -26.71 -3.60 -9.76
CA VAL A 448 -26.86 -2.36 -10.56
C VAL A 448 -25.94 -2.35 -11.78
N GLY A 449 -26.36 -1.61 -12.82
CA GLY A 449 -25.62 -1.44 -14.05
C GLY A 449 -25.84 -2.56 -15.07
N ALA A 450 -24.90 -2.70 -16.01
CA ALA A 450 -25.02 -3.64 -17.12
C ALA A 450 -24.93 -5.11 -16.70
N HIS A 451 -24.33 -5.39 -15.55
CA HIS A 451 -24.11 -6.74 -15.00
C HIS A 451 -25.11 -7.12 -13.90
N ALA A 452 -26.19 -6.35 -13.73
CA ALA A 452 -27.22 -6.64 -12.73
C ALA A 452 -27.81 -8.06 -12.93
N GLY A 453 -27.86 -8.85 -11.84
CA GLY A 453 -28.28 -10.25 -11.84
C GLY A 453 -27.17 -11.27 -12.12
N GLU A 454 -25.95 -10.84 -12.45
CA GLU A 454 -24.80 -11.73 -12.53
C GLU A 454 -24.22 -12.01 -11.14
N VAL A 455 -23.56 -13.14 -10.98
CA VAL A 455 -22.86 -13.52 -9.74
C VAL A 455 -21.35 -13.48 -9.97
N ALA A 456 -20.67 -12.61 -9.25
CA ALA A 456 -19.20 -12.56 -9.22
C ALA A 456 -18.67 -13.46 -8.08
N LEU A 457 -17.56 -14.15 -8.34
CA LEU A 457 -16.82 -14.98 -7.38
C LEU A 457 -15.43 -14.40 -7.04
N GLY A 458 -14.98 -13.40 -7.75
CA GLY A 458 -13.72 -12.69 -7.56
C GLY A 458 -13.95 -11.20 -7.38
N GLY A 459 -12.93 -10.42 -7.75
CA GLY A 459 -12.93 -8.96 -7.63
C GLY A 459 -13.96 -8.27 -8.51
N ILE A 460 -14.35 -7.09 -8.08
CA ILE A 460 -15.24 -6.18 -8.83
C ILE A 460 -14.78 -4.73 -8.69
N TRP A 461 -15.21 -3.92 -9.63
CA TRP A 461 -15.17 -2.45 -9.56
C TRP A 461 -16.56 -1.86 -9.47
N ALA A 462 -16.70 -0.75 -8.76
CA ALA A 462 -17.99 -0.06 -8.62
C ALA A 462 -17.81 1.46 -8.60
N ALA A 463 -18.87 2.18 -8.98
CA ALA A 463 -18.96 3.61 -8.74
C ALA A 463 -20.08 3.91 -7.75
N ILE A 464 -19.79 4.85 -6.84
CA ILE A 464 -20.71 5.32 -5.80
C ILE A 464 -20.93 6.82 -6.03
N ASP A 465 -22.18 7.28 -6.03
CA ASP A 465 -22.48 8.72 -6.04
C ASP A 465 -22.00 9.36 -4.74
N VAL A 466 -21.13 10.38 -4.85
CA VAL A 466 -20.52 11.03 -3.69
C VAL A 466 -21.56 11.71 -2.79
N ALA A 467 -22.69 12.19 -3.34
CA ALA A 467 -23.69 12.91 -2.56
C ALA A 467 -24.63 11.99 -1.77
N THR A 468 -24.94 10.83 -2.33
CA THR A 468 -26.01 9.96 -1.81
C THR A 468 -25.52 8.63 -1.25
N GLY A 469 -24.31 8.18 -1.66
CA GLY A 469 -23.82 6.84 -1.37
C GLY A 469 -24.46 5.75 -2.24
N GLU A 470 -25.26 6.11 -3.25
CA GLU A 470 -25.89 5.15 -4.14
C GLU A 470 -24.85 4.50 -5.05
N VAL A 471 -24.88 3.17 -5.18
CA VAL A 471 -24.06 2.45 -6.16
C VAL A 471 -24.66 2.65 -7.54
N LEU A 472 -23.85 3.22 -8.45
CA LEU A 472 -24.31 3.58 -9.79
C LEU A 472 -24.11 2.46 -10.81
N TRP A 473 -23.02 1.71 -10.68
CA TRP A 473 -22.72 0.52 -11.46
C TRP A 473 -21.74 -0.39 -10.71
N GLN A 474 -21.79 -1.67 -11.06
CA GLN A 474 -20.85 -2.71 -10.61
C GLN A 474 -20.37 -3.48 -11.84
N THR A 475 -19.06 -3.67 -11.98
CA THR A 475 -18.44 -4.40 -13.08
C THR A 475 -17.54 -5.47 -12.50
N PRO A 476 -17.79 -6.77 -12.79
CA PRO A 476 -16.89 -7.83 -12.34
C PRO A 476 -15.59 -7.79 -13.15
N ASP A 477 -14.47 -8.14 -12.52
CA ASP A 477 -13.26 -8.47 -13.26
C ASP A 477 -13.58 -9.59 -14.26
N PRO A 478 -13.22 -9.46 -15.54
CA PRO A 478 -13.48 -10.51 -16.53
C PRO A 478 -12.95 -11.88 -16.12
N SER A 479 -11.89 -11.94 -15.33
CA SER A 479 -11.30 -13.18 -14.80
C SER A 479 -11.99 -13.66 -13.51
N SER A 480 -12.95 -12.93 -12.95
CA SER A 480 -13.66 -13.29 -11.71
C SER A 480 -14.66 -14.44 -11.87
N HIS A 481 -14.95 -14.84 -13.09
CA HIS A 481 -15.86 -15.96 -13.41
C HIS A 481 -15.13 -17.25 -13.84
N GLN A 482 -13.81 -17.19 -14.00
CA GLN A 482 -13.00 -18.32 -14.45
C GLN A 482 -11.90 -18.61 -13.43
N PRO A 483 -11.76 -19.87 -12.97
CA PRO A 483 -10.65 -20.22 -12.09
C PRO A 483 -9.32 -19.94 -12.78
N LEU A 484 -8.38 -19.38 -12.02
CA LEU A 484 -7.00 -19.22 -12.48
C LEU A 484 -6.42 -20.60 -12.82
N THR A 485 -5.73 -20.69 -13.95
CA THR A 485 -5.11 -21.93 -14.45
C THR A 485 -3.59 -21.84 -14.35
N GLY A 486 -2.92 -22.99 -14.26
CA GLY A 486 -1.46 -23.05 -14.20
C GLY A 486 -0.91 -23.33 -12.80
N ASN A 487 0.40 -23.10 -12.62
CA ASN A 487 1.05 -23.34 -11.34
C ASN A 487 0.92 -22.10 -10.44
N ILE A 488 -0.08 -22.09 -9.57
CA ILE A 488 -0.36 -21.03 -8.60
C ILE A 488 0.34 -21.24 -7.25
N SER A 489 1.15 -22.28 -7.11
CA SER A 489 1.84 -22.62 -5.86
C SER A 489 2.86 -21.58 -5.37
N HIS A 490 3.23 -20.63 -6.24
CA HIS A 490 4.11 -19.51 -5.88
C HIS A 490 3.36 -18.31 -5.27
N LEU A 491 2.02 -18.32 -5.31
CA LEU A 491 1.22 -17.32 -4.63
C LEU A 491 1.36 -17.55 -3.13
N THR A 492 2.04 -16.63 -2.44
CA THR A 492 2.41 -16.80 -1.03
C THR A 492 1.22 -16.77 -0.06
N TRP A 493 0.07 -16.30 -0.52
CA TRP A 493 -1.18 -16.22 0.25
C TRP A 493 -2.00 -17.51 0.23
N GLY A 494 -1.51 -18.57 -0.41
CA GLY A 494 -2.30 -19.77 -0.40
C GLY A 494 -1.69 -20.94 -1.13
N SER A 495 -0.96 -21.78 -0.41
CA SER A 495 -0.86 -23.19 -0.78
C SER A 495 -2.23 -23.90 -0.77
N ASN A 496 -3.30 -23.22 -0.34
CA ASN A 496 -4.70 -23.63 -0.41
C ASN A 496 -5.46 -23.03 -1.59
N LEU A 497 -4.81 -22.28 -2.47
CA LEU A 497 -5.40 -21.91 -3.75
C LEU A 497 -5.57 -23.19 -4.58
N GLY A 498 -6.63 -23.93 -4.25
CA GLY A 498 -7.05 -25.11 -4.99
C GLY A 498 -7.59 -24.74 -6.37
N PRO A 499 -7.96 -25.73 -7.19
CA PRO A 499 -8.70 -25.46 -8.42
C PRO A 499 -9.99 -24.70 -8.06
N GLY A 500 -10.09 -23.44 -8.48
CA GLY A 500 -11.22 -22.56 -8.16
C GLY A 500 -10.82 -21.16 -7.66
N PHE A 501 -9.53 -20.83 -7.58
CA PHE A 501 -9.11 -19.45 -7.28
C PHE A 501 -9.43 -18.54 -8.47
N PHE A 502 -10.08 -17.41 -8.17
CA PHE A 502 -10.49 -16.40 -9.16
C PHE A 502 -9.64 -15.15 -9.03
N ALA A 503 -9.63 -14.31 -10.05
CA ALA A 503 -8.95 -13.01 -9.96
C ALA A 503 -9.57 -12.13 -8.88
N VAL A 504 -8.72 -11.39 -8.20
CA VAL A 504 -9.07 -10.41 -7.16
C VAL A 504 -8.57 -9.03 -7.54
N ASP A 505 -9.20 -8.00 -7.01
CA ASP A 505 -8.88 -6.60 -7.29
C ASP A 505 -8.48 -5.90 -6.00
N MET A 506 -7.18 -5.62 -5.84
CA MET A 506 -6.65 -4.97 -4.64
C MET A 506 -6.03 -3.60 -4.95
N GLY A 507 -5.56 -3.39 -6.18
CA GLY A 507 -4.83 -2.19 -6.57
C GLY A 507 -5.67 -0.92 -6.50
N PRO A 508 -5.05 0.24 -6.20
CA PRO A 508 -5.73 1.53 -6.27
C PRO A 508 -6.17 1.84 -7.70
N LEU A 509 -7.21 2.66 -7.81
CA LEU A 509 -7.72 3.15 -9.10
C LEU A 509 -7.17 4.55 -9.40
N THR A 510 -7.26 4.97 -10.68
CA THR A 510 -6.95 6.35 -11.10
C THR A 510 -7.96 6.78 -12.14
N VAL A 511 -8.50 7.99 -12.00
CA VAL A 511 -9.51 8.55 -12.91
C VAL A 511 -8.97 9.74 -13.69
N THR A 512 -9.37 9.84 -14.96
CA THR A 512 -9.15 11.03 -15.79
C THR A 512 -10.32 11.20 -16.74
N ASN A 513 -10.89 12.39 -16.80
CA ASN A 513 -12.09 12.69 -17.56
C ASN A 513 -13.22 11.68 -17.32
N ASP A 514 -13.54 10.89 -18.35
CA ASP A 514 -14.60 9.87 -18.36
C ASP A 514 -14.07 8.43 -18.36
N VAL A 515 -12.78 8.22 -18.01
CA VAL A 515 -12.15 6.90 -17.91
C VAL A 515 -11.56 6.70 -16.51
N VAL A 516 -11.88 5.57 -15.87
CA VAL A 516 -11.19 5.10 -14.67
C VAL A 516 -10.34 3.89 -15.03
N PHE A 517 -9.08 3.91 -14.58
CA PHE A 517 -8.13 2.82 -14.77
C PHE A 517 -8.05 1.96 -13.51
N ALA A 518 -8.10 0.64 -13.70
CA ALA A 518 -8.12 -0.35 -12.63
C ALA A 518 -7.25 -1.56 -13.02
N GLY A 519 -6.43 -2.01 -12.08
CA GLY A 519 -5.57 -3.19 -12.27
C GLY A 519 -6.22 -4.44 -11.73
N SER A 520 -6.03 -5.57 -12.43
CA SER A 520 -6.40 -6.91 -12.00
C SER A 520 -5.19 -7.67 -11.47
N MET A 521 -5.40 -8.51 -10.48
CA MET A 521 -4.40 -9.46 -10.00
C MET A 521 -4.51 -10.82 -10.70
N ASP A 522 -5.13 -10.87 -11.86
CA ASP A 522 -5.18 -12.07 -12.68
C ASP A 522 -3.78 -12.54 -13.15
N GLN A 523 -3.72 -13.72 -13.74
CA GLN A 523 -2.46 -14.33 -14.18
C GLN A 523 -1.78 -13.54 -15.30
N GLU A 524 -2.55 -12.88 -16.15
CA GLU A 524 -2.06 -12.07 -17.26
C GLU A 524 -1.77 -10.63 -16.85
N GLY A 525 -2.27 -10.21 -15.67
CA GLY A 525 -2.06 -8.89 -15.10
C GLY A 525 -2.64 -7.79 -15.97
N HIS A 526 -3.95 -7.78 -16.10
CA HIS A 526 -4.61 -6.75 -16.89
C HIS A 526 -4.64 -5.39 -16.18
N MET A 527 -4.41 -4.35 -16.95
CA MET A 527 -4.84 -2.99 -16.65
C MET A 527 -6.06 -2.72 -17.53
N TYR A 528 -7.19 -2.34 -16.92
CA TYR A 528 -8.43 -1.99 -17.61
C TYR A 528 -8.68 -0.51 -17.56
N GLY A 529 -9.32 0.03 -18.62
CA GLY A 529 -9.95 1.34 -18.63
C GLY A 529 -11.46 1.16 -18.68
N LEU A 530 -12.19 1.73 -17.72
CA LEU A 530 -13.64 1.63 -17.62
C LEU A 530 -14.27 3.01 -17.86
N ASP A 531 -15.41 3.04 -18.54
CA ASP A 531 -16.23 4.23 -18.67
C ASP A 531 -16.80 4.65 -17.31
N THR A 532 -16.57 5.88 -16.89
CA THR A 532 -16.96 6.37 -15.56
C THR A 532 -18.47 6.41 -15.32
N ALA A 533 -19.26 6.52 -16.38
CA ALA A 533 -20.72 6.62 -16.27
C ALA A 533 -21.41 5.25 -16.22
N THR A 534 -20.84 4.24 -16.89
CA THR A 534 -21.49 2.94 -17.11
C THR A 534 -20.76 1.76 -16.52
N GLY A 535 -19.45 1.89 -16.19
CA GLY A 535 -18.58 0.81 -15.80
C GLY A 535 -18.14 -0.09 -16.96
N ALA A 536 -18.52 0.19 -18.20
CA ALA A 536 -18.15 -0.62 -19.35
C ALA A 536 -16.61 -0.58 -19.56
N ILE A 537 -16.00 -1.75 -19.77
CA ILE A 537 -14.58 -1.86 -20.13
C ILE A 537 -14.42 -1.34 -21.56
N VAL A 538 -13.66 -0.25 -21.72
CA VAL A 538 -13.41 0.43 -23.00
C VAL A 538 -11.96 0.26 -23.49
N TRP A 539 -11.08 -0.25 -22.64
CA TRP A 539 -9.70 -0.54 -22.98
C TRP A 539 -9.12 -1.60 -22.02
N SER A 540 -8.17 -2.40 -22.51
CA SER A 540 -7.41 -3.34 -21.67
C SER A 540 -6.02 -3.60 -22.23
N PHE A 541 -5.10 -3.96 -21.34
CA PHE A 541 -3.75 -4.40 -21.69
C PHE A 541 -3.25 -5.43 -20.67
N ALA A 542 -2.82 -6.60 -21.17
CA ALA A 542 -2.19 -7.66 -20.37
C ALA A 542 -0.71 -7.35 -20.17
N SER A 543 -0.31 -7.07 -18.94
CA SER A 543 1.06 -6.66 -18.60
C SER A 543 2.00 -7.83 -18.30
N GLY A 544 1.46 -9.02 -18.02
CA GLY A 544 2.21 -10.26 -17.77
C GLY A 544 2.41 -10.62 -16.31
N GLY A 545 1.78 -9.92 -15.37
CA GLY A 545 1.78 -10.22 -13.93
C GLY A 545 0.88 -9.29 -13.17
N SER A 546 0.45 -9.69 -11.97
CA SER A 546 -0.55 -8.99 -11.15
C SER A 546 -0.34 -7.48 -11.09
N VAL A 547 -1.40 -6.69 -11.25
CA VAL A 547 -1.33 -5.24 -11.23
C VAL A 547 -1.87 -4.70 -9.90
N MET A 548 -0.94 -4.36 -9.01
CA MET A 548 -1.20 -3.70 -7.71
C MET A 548 -0.94 -2.19 -7.75
N SER A 549 -0.25 -1.71 -8.77
CA SER A 549 0.12 -0.30 -8.94
C SER A 549 -1.01 0.47 -9.59
N ALA A 550 -1.50 1.53 -8.95
CA ALA A 550 -2.32 2.50 -9.68
C ALA A 550 -1.48 3.18 -10.77
N PRO A 551 -2.06 3.53 -11.91
CA PRO A 551 -1.36 4.37 -12.87
C PRO A 551 -1.27 5.81 -12.36
N SER A 552 -0.08 6.41 -12.47
CA SER A 552 0.09 7.86 -12.42
C SER A 552 -0.07 8.42 -13.83
N ILE A 553 -0.75 9.54 -13.97
CA ILE A 553 -1.02 10.13 -15.28
C ILE A 553 -0.47 11.55 -15.34
N ALA A 554 0.30 11.86 -16.38
CA ALA A 554 0.75 13.20 -16.68
C ALA A 554 1.03 13.34 -18.19
N ASP A 555 0.67 14.49 -18.78
CA ASP A 555 0.86 14.79 -20.21
C ASP A 555 0.38 13.64 -21.12
N ASP A 556 -0.88 13.20 -20.90
CA ASP A 556 -1.55 12.12 -21.65
C ASP A 556 -0.81 10.77 -21.65
N THR A 557 0.05 10.55 -20.67
CA THR A 557 0.81 9.32 -20.51
C THR A 557 0.52 8.67 -19.16
N LEU A 558 0.17 7.39 -19.18
CA LEU A 558 -0.01 6.54 -18.00
C LEU A 558 1.30 5.84 -17.67
N TYR A 559 1.61 5.74 -16.38
CA TYR A 559 2.78 5.01 -15.87
C TYR A 559 2.32 4.07 -14.75
N TRP A 560 2.54 2.76 -14.88
CA TRP A 560 2.21 1.80 -13.83
C TRP A 560 3.20 0.64 -13.76
N GLY A 561 3.32 0.07 -12.57
CA GLY A 561 4.10 -1.13 -12.32
C GLY A 561 3.31 -2.40 -12.55
N SER A 562 3.99 -3.48 -12.92
CA SER A 562 3.44 -4.82 -13.07
C SER A 562 4.27 -5.82 -12.28
N GLY A 563 3.59 -6.81 -11.73
CA GLY A 563 4.11 -7.81 -10.83
C GLY A 563 3.85 -7.48 -9.36
N TYR A 564 3.53 -8.51 -8.60
CA TYR A 564 3.40 -8.44 -7.15
C TYR A 564 4.02 -9.67 -6.52
N SER A 565 4.83 -9.48 -5.47
CA SER A 565 5.59 -10.59 -4.86
C SER A 565 4.69 -11.64 -4.19
N GLN A 566 3.45 -11.29 -3.89
CA GLN A 566 2.44 -12.18 -3.31
C GLN A 566 1.38 -12.61 -4.34
N GLY A 567 1.52 -12.18 -5.59
CA GLY A 567 0.71 -12.53 -6.72
C GLY A 567 1.55 -13.06 -7.87
N PHE A 568 1.17 -12.77 -9.12
CA PHE A 568 1.95 -13.13 -10.29
C PHE A 568 3.05 -12.11 -10.54
N ASN A 569 4.30 -12.57 -10.56
CA ASN A 569 5.46 -11.71 -10.74
C ASN A 569 5.60 -11.26 -12.19
N ASN A 570 5.88 -9.97 -12.38
CA ASN A 570 6.43 -9.41 -13.61
C ASN A 570 7.27 -8.20 -13.23
N ASN A 571 8.51 -8.18 -13.68
CA ASN A 571 9.48 -7.15 -13.30
C ASN A 571 9.44 -6.05 -14.34
N ALA A 572 8.40 -5.20 -14.32
CA ALA A 572 8.23 -4.18 -15.36
C ALA A 572 7.53 -2.92 -14.85
N LEU A 573 7.94 -1.79 -15.42
CA LEU A 573 7.25 -0.52 -15.39
C LEU A 573 6.87 -0.14 -16.82
N TYR A 574 5.61 0.18 -17.04
CA TYR A 574 5.05 0.55 -18.35
C TYR A 574 4.76 2.03 -18.45
N ALA A 575 4.89 2.57 -19.66
CA ALA A 575 4.31 3.84 -20.05
C ALA A 575 3.45 3.67 -21.30
N PHE A 576 2.24 4.23 -21.27
CA PHE A 576 1.30 4.24 -22.37
C PHE A 576 0.86 5.65 -22.68
N THR A 577 0.76 6.00 -23.96
CA THR A 577 0.32 7.32 -24.41
C THR A 577 -0.63 7.17 -25.61
N LEU A 578 -1.41 8.21 -25.88
CA LEU A 578 -2.26 8.23 -27.09
C LEU A 578 -1.38 8.17 -28.33
N ALA A 579 -1.62 7.18 -29.20
CA ALA A 579 -0.98 7.15 -30.50
C ALA A 579 -1.47 8.34 -31.36
N PRO A 580 -0.62 8.90 -32.24
CA PRO A 580 -0.96 10.02 -33.09
C PRO A 580 -2.21 9.81 -33.95
#